data_265c7834acf19f1180d41ae3d8f0a1c3
#
_entry.id   265c7834acf19f1180d41ae3d8f0a1c3
#
_cell.length_a   1.000
_cell.length_b   1.000
_cell.length_c   1.000
_cell.angle_alpha   90.00
_cell.angle_beta   90.00
_cell.angle_gamma   90.00
#
_symmetry.space_group_name_H-M   'P 1'
#
loop_
_entity.id
_entity.type
_entity.pdbx_description
1 polymer ?
#
loop_
_entity_poly.entity_id
_entity_poly.type
_entity_poly.pdbx_seq_one_letter_code
_entity_poly.pdbx_strand_id
1 'polypeptide(L)'
;MLRIAIVNDQRLAVEALRRVVRKVPSYDVAWIAYDGAEAVTKAAGDPPDLILMDLLMPVMDGVEATRRIMAGSPCAIVVVTATVTGNAQLVFQAMGHGALDAACTPILGMNGEAEGGAPLLEKIRNVARLIGKSSGPATHRTETWTQPRSRPAIVGIGASTGGPKALAEILGALPGDFPVPIVAVQHVDAQFAPGLASWLDGLVALDVAVAVEGDRPTAGKVLVSGTNDHLELGADGRLHYTPNPIETPYRPSVDVLFESLARRPTTTGVAVLLTGMGKDGATGLLSLRNRGWHTIAQDKAPCVVYGMPK
;
A
#
# COMPACT_ATOMS: atom_id res chain seq x y z
N MET A 1 -7.33 15.37 -19.66
CA MET A 1 -6.02 14.79 -19.99
C MET A 1 -5.23 14.74 -18.69
N LEU A 2 -4.69 13.60 -18.29
CA LEU A 2 -3.93 13.45 -17.04
C LEU A 2 -2.51 13.98 -17.26
N ARG A 3 -2.10 14.98 -16.50
CA ARG A 3 -0.78 15.61 -16.57
C ARG A 3 0.19 14.88 -15.63
N ILE A 4 1.17 14.19 -16.20
CA ILE A 4 2.11 13.36 -15.44
C ILE A 4 3.51 13.98 -15.53
N ALA A 5 4.13 14.24 -14.39
CA ALA A 5 5.53 14.63 -14.32
C ALA A 5 6.43 13.40 -14.12
N ILE A 6 7.65 13.47 -14.66
CA ILE A 6 8.66 12.41 -14.53
C ILE A 6 9.88 13.01 -13.85
N VAL A 7 10.31 12.39 -12.76
CA VAL A 7 11.49 12.80 -11.98
C VAL A 7 12.45 11.63 -11.88
N ASN A 8 13.58 11.71 -12.59
CA ASN A 8 14.61 10.69 -12.60
C ASN A 8 15.90 11.25 -13.19
N ASP A 9 17.04 10.99 -12.57
CA ASP A 9 18.36 11.49 -13.02
C ASP A 9 18.89 10.74 -14.26
N GLN A 10 18.38 9.55 -14.54
CA GLN A 10 18.82 8.69 -15.64
C GLN A 10 17.97 8.92 -16.90
N ARG A 11 18.58 9.46 -17.95
CA ARG A 11 17.90 9.77 -19.23
C ARG A 11 17.20 8.57 -19.87
N LEU A 12 17.78 7.37 -19.74
CA LEU A 12 17.17 6.14 -20.27
C LEU A 12 15.90 5.76 -19.51
N ALA A 13 15.90 5.90 -18.18
CA ALA A 13 14.71 5.68 -17.36
C ALA A 13 13.62 6.72 -17.69
N VAL A 14 13.98 8.00 -17.83
CA VAL A 14 13.06 9.06 -18.27
C VAL A 14 12.40 8.68 -19.59
N GLU A 15 13.18 8.23 -20.59
CA GLU A 15 12.62 7.85 -21.89
C GLU A 15 11.72 6.62 -21.81
N ALA A 16 12.09 5.61 -20.99
CA ALA A 16 11.23 4.45 -20.75
C ALA A 16 9.89 4.84 -20.12
N LEU A 17 9.93 5.66 -19.06
CA LEU A 17 8.74 6.19 -18.39
C LEU A 17 7.87 7.02 -19.35
N ARG A 18 8.51 7.88 -20.15
CA ARG A 18 7.82 8.71 -21.16
C ARG A 18 7.06 7.84 -22.18
N ARG A 19 7.66 6.75 -22.64
CA ARG A 19 7.01 5.80 -23.55
C ARG A 19 5.85 5.07 -22.91
N VAL A 20 5.98 4.69 -21.65
CA VAL A 20 4.86 4.09 -20.90
C VAL A 20 3.69 5.06 -20.78
N VAL A 21 3.94 6.30 -20.41
CA VAL A 21 2.90 7.34 -20.31
C VAL A 21 2.20 7.57 -21.66
N ARG A 22 2.96 7.69 -22.74
CA ARG A 22 2.44 7.94 -24.10
C ARG A 22 1.64 6.77 -24.71
N LYS A 23 1.69 5.56 -24.13
CA LYS A 23 0.83 4.45 -24.58
C LYS A 23 -0.67 4.72 -24.36
N VAL A 24 -1.01 5.68 -23.52
CA VAL A 24 -2.40 6.05 -23.24
C VAL A 24 -2.69 7.45 -23.76
N PRO A 25 -3.55 7.61 -24.79
CA PRO A 25 -3.79 8.92 -25.44
C PRO A 25 -4.32 10.02 -24.52
N SER A 26 -4.93 9.67 -23.40
CA SER A 26 -5.46 10.61 -22.40
C SER A 26 -4.42 11.04 -21.36
N TYR A 27 -3.16 10.60 -21.47
CA TYR A 27 -2.05 10.98 -20.59
C TYR A 27 -1.06 11.88 -21.32
N ASP A 28 -0.54 12.87 -20.60
CA ASP A 28 0.48 13.79 -21.12
C ASP A 28 1.62 13.97 -20.12
N VAL A 29 2.83 14.21 -20.65
CA VAL A 29 4.01 14.50 -19.82
C VAL A 29 4.05 16.01 -19.58
N ALA A 30 3.66 16.44 -18.38
CA ALA A 30 3.64 17.83 -17.97
C ALA A 30 5.04 18.47 -18.01
N TRP A 31 5.99 17.81 -17.36
CA TRP A 31 7.40 18.21 -17.32
C TRP A 31 8.28 17.04 -16.87
N ILE A 32 9.59 17.22 -17.02
CA ILE A 32 10.63 16.29 -16.58
C ILE A 32 11.57 17.04 -15.65
N ALA A 33 12.01 16.43 -14.56
CA ALA A 33 13.05 16.91 -13.67
C ALA A 33 14.13 15.84 -13.48
N TYR A 34 15.38 16.26 -13.29
CA TYR A 34 16.53 15.38 -13.18
C TYR A 34 17.09 15.26 -11.74
N ASP A 35 16.49 15.99 -10.80
CA ASP A 35 16.74 15.88 -9.38
C ASP A 35 15.51 16.33 -8.57
N GLY A 36 15.54 16.06 -7.26
CA GLY A 36 14.42 16.38 -6.37
C GLY A 36 14.22 17.88 -6.16
N ALA A 37 15.27 18.70 -6.22
CA ALA A 37 15.15 20.16 -6.04
C ALA A 37 14.46 20.83 -7.23
N GLU A 38 14.81 20.39 -8.44
CA GLU A 38 14.15 20.78 -9.67
C GLU A 38 12.67 20.35 -9.63
N ALA A 39 12.38 19.12 -9.17
CA ALA A 39 11.01 18.61 -9.04
C ALA A 39 10.16 19.45 -8.09
N VAL A 40 10.69 19.82 -6.92
CA VAL A 40 9.98 20.69 -5.95
C VAL A 40 9.67 22.06 -6.58
N THR A 41 10.63 22.65 -7.27
CA THR A 41 10.47 23.95 -7.92
C THR A 41 9.41 23.90 -9.02
N LYS A 42 9.45 22.88 -9.88
CA LYS A 42 8.48 22.69 -10.97
C LYS A 42 7.08 22.39 -10.45
N ALA A 43 6.96 21.54 -9.42
CA ALA A 43 5.67 21.22 -8.80
C ALA A 43 4.99 22.46 -8.18
N ALA A 44 5.78 23.40 -7.63
CA ALA A 44 5.24 24.66 -7.10
C ALA A 44 4.78 25.62 -8.21
N GLY A 45 5.49 25.67 -9.34
CA GLY A 45 5.18 26.60 -10.44
C GLY A 45 4.15 26.05 -11.44
N ASP A 46 4.12 24.76 -11.65
CA ASP A 46 3.24 24.06 -12.61
C ASP A 46 2.82 22.69 -12.03
N PRO A 47 1.82 22.65 -11.11
CA PRO A 47 1.40 21.44 -10.45
C PRO A 47 0.90 20.38 -11.43
N PRO A 48 1.46 19.16 -11.44
CA PRO A 48 0.95 18.03 -12.22
C PRO A 48 -0.17 17.30 -11.45
N ASP A 49 -0.92 16.46 -12.17
CA ASP A 49 -1.88 15.56 -11.51
C ASP A 49 -1.18 14.39 -10.79
N LEU A 50 -0.06 13.92 -11.37
CA LEU A 50 0.71 12.78 -10.85
C LEU A 50 2.20 13.01 -11.11
N ILE A 51 3.04 12.64 -10.14
CA ILE A 51 4.50 12.56 -10.30
C ILE A 51 4.93 11.10 -10.25
N LEU A 52 5.74 10.68 -11.23
CA LEU A 52 6.54 9.46 -11.17
C LEU A 52 7.90 9.83 -10.60
N MET A 53 8.18 9.45 -9.35
CA MET A 53 9.32 9.93 -8.57
C MET A 53 10.36 8.83 -8.37
N ASP A 54 11.57 9.03 -8.87
CA ASP A 54 12.71 8.21 -8.47
C ASP A 54 13.19 8.59 -7.07
N LEU A 55 13.84 7.65 -6.41
CA LEU A 55 14.34 7.82 -5.03
C LEU A 55 15.78 8.26 -4.98
N LEU A 56 16.63 7.68 -5.82
CA LEU A 56 18.07 7.92 -5.78
C LEU A 56 18.50 8.94 -6.83
N MET A 57 18.61 10.19 -6.42
CA MET A 57 18.97 11.29 -7.32
C MET A 57 20.00 12.20 -6.64
N PRO A 58 20.86 12.88 -7.43
CA PRO A 58 21.78 13.89 -6.90
C PRO A 58 21.02 15.11 -6.35
N VAL A 59 21.72 15.96 -5.60
CA VAL A 59 21.23 17.22 -5.02
C VAL A 59 20.15 17.02 -3.95
N MET A 60 19.03 16.41 -4.30
CA MET A 60 17.94 16.08 -3.40
C MET A 60 17.32 14.73 -3.82
N ASP A 61 17.24 13.79 -2.90
CA ASP A 61 16.64 12.49 -3.12
C ASP A 61 15.10 12.57 -3.24
N GLY A 62 14.49 11.47 -3.72
CA GLY A 62 13.04 11.44 -3.93
C GLY A 62 12.23 11.38 -2.64
N VAL A 63 12.80 10.95 -1.52
CA VAL A 63 12.12 10.94 -0.21
C VAL A 63 11.93 12.37 0.28
N GLU A 64 13.00 13.16 0.30
CA GLU A 64 12.96 14.56 0.70
C GLU A 64 12.15 15.41 -0.29
N ALA A 65 12.26 15.13 -1.60
CA ALA A 65 11.43 15.78 -2.61
C ALA A 65 9.94 15.50 -2.38
N THR A 66 9.56 14.23 -2.11
CA THR A 66 8.19 13.85 -1.77
C THR A 66 7.71 14.61 -0.54
N ARG A 67 8.49 14.65 0.53
CA ARG A 67 8.14 15.38 1.76
C ARG A 67 7.87 16.86 1.49
N ARG A 68 8.72 17.53 0.71
CA ARG A 68 8.58 18.97 0.39
C ARG A 68 7.39 19.24 -0.53
N ILE A 69 7.20 18.42 -1.56
CA ILE A 69 6.07 18.56 -2.49
C ILE A 69 4.75 18.36 -1.73
N MET A 70 4.65 17.33 -0.89
CA MET A 70 3.43 17.07 -0.12
C MET A 70 3.12 18.17 0.91
N ALA A 71 4.14 18.87 1.41
CA ALA A 71 3.96 20.00 2.34
C ALA A 71 3.58 21.31 1.65
N GLY A 72 4.09 21.57 0.43
CA GLY A 72 3.95 22.87 -0.23
C GLY A 72 2.99 22.89 -1.42
N SER A 73 2.98 21.83 -2.23
CA SER A 73 2.20 21.72 -3.47
C SER A 73 1.73 20.28 -3.66
N PRO A 74 0.84 19.76 -2.76
CA PRO A 74 0.50 18.36 -2.71
C PRO A 74 -0.16 17.87 -4.00
N CYS A 75 0.35 16.78 -4.54
CA CYS A 75 -0.19 16.08 -5.70
C CYS A 75 0.01 14.57 -5.53
N ALA A 76 -0.58 13.76 -6.40
CA ALA A 76 -0.34 12.32 -6.37
C ALA A 76 1.11 12.00 -6.71
N ILE A 77 1.75 11.10 -5.94
CA ILE A 77 3.12 10.64 -6.19
C ILE A 77 3.14 9.13 -6.21
N VAL A 78 3.67 8.54 -7.29
CA VAL A 78 4.02 7.12 -7.38
C VAL A 78 5.53 7.02 -7.45
N VAL A 79 6.12 6.30 -6.52
CA VAL A 79 7.55 6.03 -6.53
C VAL A 79 7.88 5.07 -7.66
N VAL A 80 8.95 5.35 -8.41
CA VAL A 80 9.51 4.45 -9.42
C VAL A 80 10.96 4.16 -9.07
N THR A 81 11.35 2.91 -8.93
CA THR A 81 12.72 2.55 -8.57
C THR A 81 13.25 1.39 -9.43
N ALA A 82 14.49 1.51 -9.86
CA ALA A 82 15.14 0.45 -10.65
C ALA A 82 15.53 -0.77 -9.80
N THR A 83 15.78 -0.57 -8.50
CA THR A 83 16.24 -1.62 -7.59
C THR A 83 15.35 -1.64 -6.34
N VAL A 84 14.61 -2.72 -6.15
CA VAL A 84 13.73 -2.85 -4.99
C VAL A 84 14.48 -3.33 -3.76
N THR A 85 15.34 -4.33 -3.91
CA THR A 85 16.06 -4.97 -2.80
C THR A 85 17.01 -4.05 -2.04
N GLY A 86 17.54 -2.98 -2.67
CA GLY A 86 18.40 -1.99 -2.00
C GLY A 86 17.67 -0.76 -1.47
N ASN A 87 16.48 -0.45 -2.00
CA ASN A 87 15.79 0.83 -1.79
C ASN A 87 14.42 0.69 -1.11
N ALA A 88 14.05 -0.52 -0.70
CA ALA A 88 12.72 -0.77 -0.14
C ALA A 88 12.40 0.11 1.07
N GLN A 89 13.36 0.36 1.95
CA GLN A 89 13.18 1.27 3.09
C GLN A 89 12.87 2.71 2.64
N LEU A 90 13.56 3.21 1.61
CA LEU A 90 13.32 4.55 1.06
C LEU A 90 11.93 4.65 0.40
N VAL A 91 11.47 3.58 -0.25
CA VAL A 91 10.11 3.50 -0.80
C VAL A 91 9.08 3.75 0.30
N PHE A 92 9.20 3.05 1.43
CA PHE A 92 8.23 3.20 2.52
C PHE A 92 8.40 4.50 3.30
N GLN A 93 9.60 5.07 3.37
CA GLN A 93 9.81 6.44 3.86
C GLN A 93 9.06 7.46 2.98
N ALA A 94 9.17 7.36 1.65
CA ALA A 94 8.43 8.23 0.74
C ALA A 94 6.90 8.03 0.89
N MET A 95 6.43 6.80 1.08
CA MET A 95 5.02 6.50 1.38
C MET A 95 4.58 7.10 2.72
N GLY A 96 5.42 7.06 3.75
CA GLY A 96 5.20 7.76 5.02
C GLY A 96 5.02 9.27 4.86
N HIS A 97 5.70 9.88 3.89
CA HIS A 97 5.57 11.28 3.52
C HIS A 97 4.43 11.57 2.54
N GLY A 98 3.67 10.56 2.07
CA GLY A 98 2.46 10.75 1.28
C GLY A 98 2.54 10.24 -0.16
N ALA A 99 3.59 9.55 -0.58
CA ALA A 99 3.55 8.80 -1.83
C ALA A 99 2.49 7.70 -1.76
N LEU A 100 1.74 7.52 -2.85
CA LEU A 100 0.54 6.69 -2.87
C LEU A 100 0.84 5.21 -3.11
N ASP A 101 1.87 4.93 -3.93
CA ASP A 101 2.21 3.59 -4.38
C ASP A 101 3.66 3.56 -4.89
N ALA A 102 4.20 2.36 -5.18
CA ALA A 102 5.52 2.18 -5.77
C ALA A 102 5.49 1.14 -6.90
N ALA A 103 6.34 1.34 -7.90
CA ALA A 103 6.52 0.41 -9.03
C ALA A 103 8.00 0.31 -9.40
N CYS A 104 8.34 -0.78 -10.11
CA CYS A 104 9.65 -0.87 -10.76
C CYS A 104 9.73 0.09 -11.94
N THR A 105 10.89 0.71 -12.12
CA THR A 105 11.19 1.53 -13.30
C THR A 105 11.23 0.62 -14.53
N PRO A 106 10.43 0.90 -15.58
CA PRO A 106 10.52 0.17 -16.84
C PRO A 106 11.90 0.34 -17.49
N ILE A 107 12.35 -0.66 -18.21
CA ILE A 107 13.60 -0.62 -18.99
C ILE A 107 13.31 -0.48 -20.47
N LEU A 108 14.22 0.17 -21.20
CA LEU A 108 14.16 0.19 -22.65
C LEU A 108 14.74 -1.11 -23.19
N GLY A 109 13.89 -1.92 -23.85
CA GLY A 109 14.33 -3.13 -24.56
C GLY A 109 15.13 -2.79 -25.83
N MET A 110 15.79 -3.79 -26.40
CA MET A 110 16.61 -3.64 -27.61
C MET A 110 15.81 -3.15 -28.84
N ASN A 111 14.51 -3.42 -28.88
CA ASN A 111 13.57 -2.93 -29.90
C ASN A 111 13.10 -1.49 -29.63
N GLY A 112 13.60 -0.85 -28.57
CA GLY A 112 13.20 0.47 -28.15
C GLY A 112 11.83 0.54 -27.47
N GLU A 113 11.16 -0.58 -27.16
CA GLU A 113 9.94 -0.58 -26.37
C GLU A 113 10.23 -0.54 -24.86
N ALA A 114 9.30 0.00 -24.09
CA ALA A 114 9.40 -0.02 -22.62
C ALA A 114 8.90 -1.37 -22.09
N GLU A 115 9.83 -2.20 -21.63
CA GLU A 115 9.56 -3.48 -20.98
C GLU A 115 9.24 -3.29 -19.50
N GLY A 116 8.35 -4.12 -18.94
CA GLY A 116 7.93 -3.99 -17.52
C GLY A 116 6.98 -2.82 -17.23
N GLY A 117 6.47 -2.13 -18.26
CA GLY A 117 5.61 -0.95 -18.06
C GLY A 117 4.15 -1.24 -17.70
N ALA A 118 3.67 -2.48 -17.84
CA ALA A 118 2.27 -2.82 -17.59
C ALA A 118 1.85 -2.64 -16.11
N PRO A 119 2.62 -3.10 -15.11
CA PRO A 119 2.31 -2.85 -13.70
C PRO A 119 2.28 -1.35 -13.34
N LEU A 120 3.22 -0.57 -13.88
CA LEU A 120 3.23 0.87 -13.68
C LEU A 120 1.99 1.55 -14.29
N LEU A 121 1.59 1.16 -15.50
CA LEU A 121 0.36 1.70 -16.12
C LEU A 121 -0.88 1.37 -15.31
N GLU A 122 -0.97 0.21 -14.71
CA GLU A 122 -2.07 -0.16 -13.82
C GLU A 122 -2.12 0.77 -12.60
N LYS A 123 -0.99 1.01 -11.95
CA LYS A 123 -0.88 1.94 -10.82
C LYS A 123 -1.24 3.37 -11.23
N ILE A 124 -0.77 3.86 -12.36
CA ILE A 124 -1.16 5.18 -12.91
C ILE A 124 -2.67 5.25 -13.13
N ARG A 125 -3.30 4.22 -13.74
CA ARG A 125 -4.76 4.18 -13.94
C ARG A 125 -5.51 4.21 -12.61
N ASN A 126 -5.01 3.50 -11.61
CA ASN A 126 -5.59 3.46 -10.28
C ASN A 126 -5.54 4.86 -9.64
N VAL A 127 -4.40 5.52 -9.69
CA VAL A 127 -4.24 6.90 -9.18
C VAL A 127 -5.11 7.88 -9.98
N ALA A 128 -5.17 7.77 -11.31
CA ALA A 128 -6.03 8.62 -12.15
C ALA A 128 -7.52 8.55 -11.77
N ARG A 129 -8.01 7.34 -11.43
CA ARG A 129 -9.39 7.15 -10.94
C ARG A 129 -9.61 7.82 -9.59
N LEU A 130 -8.59 7.92 -8.75
CA LEU A 130 -8.66 8.59 -7.45
C LEU A 130 -8.77 10.10 -7.58
N ILE A 131 -7.92 10.70 -8.41
CA ILE A 131 -7.89 12.15 -8.65
C ILE A 131 -9.23 12.63 -9.23
N GLY A 132 -9.88 11.84 -10.10
CA GLY A 132 -11.17 12.16 -10.71
C GLY A 132 -12.39 12.02 -9.78
N LYS A 133 -12.22 11.54 -8.54
CA LYS A 133 -13.32 11.23 -7.60
C LYS A 133 -13.33 12.07 -6.32
N SER A 134 -12.75 13.26 -6.29
CA SER A 134 -12.90 14.12 -5.12
C SER A 134 -14.31 14.73 -5.09
N SER A 135 -15.18 14.29 -4.18
CA SER A 135 -16.04 15.15 -3.37
C SER A 135 -17.24 14.45 -2.74
N GLY A 136 -17.50 14.80 -1.49
CA GLY A 136 -18.72 14.61 -0.76
C GLY A 136 -18.46 14.54 0.75
N PRO A 137 -19.16 15.34 1.58
CA PRO A 137 -18.96 15.31 3.02
C PRO A 137 -19.42 13.98 3.61
N ALA A 138 -18.59 13.40 4.47
CA ALA A 138 -18.92 12.18 5.20
C ALA A 138 -19.82 12.51 6.39
N THR A 139 -20.94 11.83 6.53
CA THR A 139 -21.74 11.81 7.74
C THR A 139 -21.10 10.81 8.72
N HIS A 140 -20.58 11.30 9.83
CA HIS A 140 -20.13 10.48 10.93
C HIS A 140 -21.32 9.74 11.58
N ARG A 141 -21.25 8.43 11.58
CA ARG A 141 -22.09 7.58 12.40
C ARG A 141 -21.25 7.11 13.59
N THR A 142 -21.47 7.72 14.75
CA THR A 142 -20.91 7.27 16.02
C THR A 142 -21.66 6.01 16.45
N GLU A 143 -21.08 4.84 16.25
CA GLU A 143 -21.57 3.62 16.87
C GLU A 143 -20.99 3.48 18.27
N THR A 144 -21.86 3.21 19.26
CA THR A 144 -21.47 3.01 20.65
C THR A 144 -20.64 1.74 20.79
N TRP A 145 -19.45 1.89 21.37
CA TRP A 145 -18.54 0.79 21.69
C TRP A 145 -19.18 -0.17 22.70
N THR A 146 -19.37 -1.41 22.30
CA THR A 146 -19.59 -2.53 23.22
C THR A 146 -18.28 -3.27 23.36
N GLN A 147 -17.73 -3.33 24.58
CA GLN A 147 -16.51 -4.10 24.84
C GLN A 147 -16.70 -5.58 24.45
N PRO A 148 -15.74 -6.20 23.76
CA PRO A 148 -15.79 -7.64 23.47
C PRO A 148 -15.86 -8.43 24.79
N ARG A 149 -16.73 -9.42 24.86
CA ARG A 149 -16.92 -10.26 26.04
C ARG A 149 -15.75 -11.21 26.33
N SER A 150 -14.78 -11.32 25.42
CA SER A 150 -13.54 -12.11 25.58
C SER A 150 -12.37 -11.39 24.91
N ARG A 151 -11.14 -11.65 25.37
CA ARG A 151 -9.95 -11.13 24.69
C ARG A 151 -9.91 -11.65 23.25
N PRO A 152 -9.68 -10.79 22.25
CA PRO A 152 -9.53 -11.25 20.87
C PRO A 152 -8.32 -12.19 20.77
N ALA A 153 -8.46 -13.27 20.00
CA ALA A 153 -7.40 -14.25 19.81
C ALA A 153 -6.38 -13.80 18.74
N ILE A 154 -6.81 -12.93 17.82
CA ILE A 154 -6.00 -12.43 16.68
C ILE A 154 -6.58 -11.13 16.13
N VAL A 155 -5.72 -10.29 15.57
CA VAL A 155 -6.10 -9.12 14.76
C VAL A 155 -5.72 -9.40 13.32
N GLY A 156 -6.70 -9.32 12.41
CA GLY A 156 -6.47 -9.34 10.96
C GLY A 156 -6.57 -7.93 10.37
N ILE A 157 -5.59 -7.49 9.59
CA ILE A 157 -5.59 -6.16 8.97
C ILE A 157 -5.45 -6.30 7.45
N GLY A 158 -6.32 -5.62 6.71
CA GLY A 158 -6.25 -5.50 5.26
C GLY A 158 -6.02 -4.05 4.82
N ALA A 159 -5.11 -3.83 3.88
CA ALA A 159 -4.77 -2.50 3.39
C ALA A 159 -4.24 -2.51 1.93
N SER A 160 -4.31 -1.35 1.26
CA SER A 160 -3.78 -1.15 -0.09
C SER A 160 -3.16 0.24 -0.24
N THR A 161 -3.56 1.05 -1.20
CA THR A 161 -3.05 2.41 -1.44
C THR A 161 -3.22 3.30 -0.20
N GLY A 162 -2.12 3.87 0.29
CA GLY A 162 -2.07 4.60 1.56
C GLY A 162 -1.97 3.70 2.80
N GLY A 163 -2.02 2.37 2.60
CA GLY A 163 -1.95 1.36 3.66
C GLY A 163 -0.68 1.42 4.51
N PRO A 164 0.52 1.52 3.92
CA PRO A 164 1.75 1.56 4.71
C PRO A 164 1.73 2.66 5.78
N LYS A 165 1.31 3.88 5.43
CA LYS A 165 1.17 4.98 6.38
C LYS A 165 0.13 4.68 7.47
N ALA A 166 -1.04 4.17 7.09
CA ALA A 166 -2.10 3.83 8.04
C ALA A 166 -1.67 2.70 8.99
N LEU A 167 -0.95 1.69 8.49
CA LEU A 167 -0.35 0.63 9.31
C LEU A 167 0.66 1.21 10.32
N ALA A 168 1.56 2.08 9.89
CA ALA A 168 2.54 2.72 10.76
C ALA A 168 1.88 3.53 11.89
N GLU A 169 0.82 4.28 11.58
CA GLU A 169 0.06 5.07 12.56
C GLU A 169 -0.66 4.17 13.58
N ILE A 170 -1.32 3.10 13.13
CA ILE A 170 -2.05 2.18 14.02
C ILE A 170 -1.08 1.37 14.88
N LEU A 171 -0.09 0.74 14.26
CA LEU A 171 0.87 -0.12 14.97
C LEU A 171 1.76 0.68 15.91
N GLY A 172 2.12 1.93 15.53
CA GLY A 172 2.89 2.83 16.37
C GLY A 172 2.17 3.32 17.64
N ALA A 173 0.83 3.22 17.66
CA ALA A 173 0.03 3.53 18.84
C ALA A 173 -0.12 2.32 19.79
N LEU A 174 0.33 1.12 19.42
CA LEU A 174 0.25 -0.08 20.22
C LEU A 174 1.53 -0.28 21.05
N PRO A 175 1.41 -0.77 22.30
CA PRO A 175 2.58 -1.09 23.12
C PRO A 175 3.30 -2.34 22.61
N GLY A 176 4.62 -2.45 22.86
CA GLY A 176 5.43 -3.59 22.42
C GLY A 176 5.01 -4.95 23.02
N ASP A 177 4.38 -4.94 24.18
CA ASP A 177 3.79 -6.10 24.84
C ASP A 177 2.30 -6.33 24.50
N PHE A 178 1.84 -5.80 23.37
CA PHE A 178 0.46 -5.95 22.91
C PHE A 178 0.05 -7.44 22.92
N PRO A 179 -1.00 -7.83 23.68
CA PRO A 179 -1.21 -9.21 24.06
C PRO A 179 -1.87 -10.09 22.98
N VAL A 180 -2.00 -9.57 21.76
CA VAL A 180 -2.71 -10.23 20.65
C VAL A 180 -1.84 -10.24 19.40
N PRO A 181 -1.68 -11.38 18.70
CA PRO A 181 -0.98 -11.44 17.43
C PRO A 181 -1.70 -10.63 16.35
N ILE A 182 -0.94 -10.05 15.45
CA ILE A 182 -1.46 -9.27 14.31
C ILE A 182 -0.99 -9.94 13.02
N VAL A 183 -1.91 -10.16 12.08
CA VAL A 183 -1.61 -10.61 10.71
C VAL A 183 -2.13 -9.57 9.74
N ALA A 184 -1.25 -9.07 8.86
CA ALA A 184 -1.58 -8.02 7.92
C ALA A 184 -1.39 -8.46 6.47
N VAL A 185 -2.36 -8.16 5.61
CA VAL A 185 -2.24 -8.22 4.16
C VAL A 185 -2.23 -6.80 3.62
N GLN A 186 -1.11 -6.41 3.03
CA GLN A 186 -0.94 -5.18 2.29
C GLN A 186 -0.82 -5.53 0.80
N HIS A 187 -1.65 -4.91 -0.05
CA HIS A 187 -1.47 -5.04 -1.49
C HIS A 187 -0.19 -4.35 -1.93
N VAL A 188 0.86 -5.12 -2.00
CA VAL A 188 2.19 -4.72 -2.47
C VAL A 188 2.83 -5.92 -3.15
N ASP A 189 3.62 -5.68 -4.19
CA ASP A 189 4.36 -6.76 -4.84
C ASP A 189 5.33 -7.42 -3.85
N ALA A 190 5.48 -8.75 -3.95
CA ALA A 190 6.30 -9.56 -3.05
C ALA A 190 7.72 -9.01 -2.84
N GLN A 191 8.31 -8.43 -3.87
CA GLN A 191 9.66 -7.84 -3.79
C GLN A 191 9.77 -6.65 -2.82
N PHE A 192 8.65 -5.96 -2.51
CA PHE A 192 8.62 -4.85 -1.55
C PHE A 192 8.27 -5.29 -0.13
N ALA A 193 7.70 -6.48 0.06
CA ALA A 193 7.22 -6.93 1.36
C ALA A 193 8.32 -6.97 2.46
N PRO A 194 9.56 -7.42 2.20
CA PRO A 194 10.63 -7.36 3.19
C PRO A 194 10.95 -5.93 3.63
N GLY A 195 10.94 -4.97 2.70
CA GLY A 195 11.17 -3.57 3.02
C GLY A 195 10.03 -2.94 3.82
N LEU A 196 8.78 -3.33 3.55
CA LEU A 196 7.63 -2.90 4.36
C LEU A 196 7.77 -3.38 5.80
N ALA A 197 8.06 -4.67 5.99
CA ALA A 197 8.23 -5.24 7.32
C ALA A 197 9.38 -4.55 8.08
N SER A 198 10.57 -4.42 7.45
CA SER A 198 11.72 -3.77 8.06
C SER A 198 11.47 -2.28 8.38
N TRP A 199 10.76 -1.56 7.50
CA TRP A 199 10.43 -0.16 7.75
C TRP A 199 9.44 -0.01 8.92
N LEU A 200 8.41 -0.85 9.00
CA LEU A 200 7.47 -0.85 10.13
C LEU A 200 8.17 -1.24 11.42
N ASP A 201 9.01 -2.29 11.41
CA ASP A 201 9.77 -2.76 12.57
C ASP A 201 10.65 -1.64 13.17
N GLY A 202 11.26 -0.81 12.32
CA GLY A 202 12.05 0.33 12.76
C GLY A 202 11.25 1.52 13.30
N LEU A 203 9.91 1.52 13.15
CA LEU A 203 9.04 2.63 13.58
C LEU A 203 8.18 2.31 14.80
N VAL A 204 7.89 1.03 15.05
CA VAL A 204 6.91 0.61 16.07
C VAL A 204 7.58 -0.20 17.18
N ALA A 205 6.91 -0.35 18.30
CA ALA A 205 7.44 -1.12 19.43
C ALA A 205 7.20 -2.63 19.31
N LEU A 206 6.35 -3.05 18.36
CA LEU A 206 6.05 -4.45 18.07
C LEU A 206 7.13 -5.06 17.16
N ASP A 207 7.37 -6.38 17.27
CA ASP A 207 8.21 -7.14 16.33
C ASP A 207 7.46 -7.33 15.01
N VAL A 208 7.94 -6.73 13.92
CA VAL A 208 7.30 -6.82 12.60
C VAL A 208 8.15 -7.64 11.65
N ALA A 209 7.59 -8.72 11.14
CA ALA A 209 8.29 -9.60 10.21
C ALA A 209 7.40 -9.96 9.00
N VAL A 210 8.05 -10.39 7.93
CA VAL A 210 7.37 -11.06 6.81
C VAL A 210 6.93 -12.45 7.29
N ALA A 211 5.67 -12.79 7.04
CA ALA A 211 5.15 -14.13 7.31
C ALA A 211 5.86 -15.16 6.42
N VAL A 212 6.29 -16.27 7.00
CA VAL A 212 6.80 -17.42 6.26
C VAL A 212 5.85 -18.61 6.42
N GLU A 213 5.94 -19.56 5.48
CA GLU A 213 5.14 -20.79 5.49
C GLU A 213 5.28 -21.51 6.82
N GLY A 214 4.17 -21.84 7.47
CA GLY A 214 4.13 -22.53 8.75
C GLY A 214 4.29 -21.65 9.99
N ASP A 215 4.42 -20.34 9.85
CA ASP A 215 4.48 -19.42 10.99
C ASP A 215 3.25 -19.50 11.87
N ARG A 216 3.46 -19.40 13.18
CA ARG A 216 2.37 -19.30 14.15
C ARG A 216 2.27 -17.86 14.66
N PRO A 217 1.12 -17.18 14.48
CA PRO A 217 0.91 -15.86 15.05
C PRO A 217 1.05 -15.87 16.58
N THR A 218 1.86 -14.97 17.13
CA THR A 218 2.13 -14.85 18.58
C THR A 218 1.94 -13.40 19.05
N ALA A 219 1.59 -13.22 20.32
CA ALA A 219 1.45 -11.89 20.93
C ALA A 219 2.73 -11.08 20.80
N GLY A 220 2.59 -9.77 20.65
CA GLY A 220 3.71 -8.83 20.45
C GLY A 220 4.28 -8.82 19.04
N LYS A 221 3.75 -9.67 18.13
CA LYS A 221 4.28 -9.81 16.77
C LYS A 221 3.25 -9.45 15.71
N VAL A 222 3.74 -8.78 14.65
CA VAL A 222 3.01 -8.46 13.42
C VAL A 222 3.61 -9.27 12.28
N LEU A 223 2.81 -10.09 11.63
CA LEU A 223 3.20 -10.86 10.45
C LEU A 223 2.55 -10.28 9.20
N VAL A 224 3.37 -9.79 8.27
CA VAL A 224 2.92 -9.17 7.01
C VAL A 224 3.05 -10.18 5.88
N SER A 225 2.06 -10.25 4.99
CA SER A 225 2.13 -11.11 3.78
C SER A 225 3.37 -10.79 2.94
N GLY A 226 4.11 -11.83 2.52
CA GLY A 226 5.42 -11.71 1.89
C GLY A 226 5.52 -12.20 0.45
N THR A 227 4.46 -12.77 -0.10
CA THR A 227 4.47 -13.35 -1.45
C THR A 227 3.33 -12.82 -2.30
N ASN A 228 3.36 -13.11 -3.61
CA ASN A 228 2.23 -12.85 -4.49
C ASN A 228 1.15 -13.97 -4.41
N ASP A 229 1.29 -14.91 -3.50
CA ASP A 229 0.24 -15.86 -3.15
C ASP A 229 -0.56 -15.35 -1.95
N HIS A 230 -1.76 -15.88 -1.76
CA HIS A 230 -2.63 -15.50 -0.66
C HIS A 230 -2.13 -16.06 0.66
N LEU A 231 -2.20 -15.24 1.72
CA LEU A 231 -1.90 -15.66 3.08
C LEU A 231 -3.19 -16.10 3.78
N GLU A 232 -3.21 -17.30 4.35
CA GLU A 232 -4.34 -17.79 5.11
C GLU A 232 -3.92 -18.41 6.46
N LEU A 233 -4.82 -18.41 7.43
CA LEU A 233 -4.65 -19.11 8.70
C LEU A 233 -5.28 -20.50 8.61
N GLY A 234 -4.44 -21.53 8.59
CA GLY A 234 -4.85 -22.92 8.52
C GLY A 234 -5.55 -23.43 9.78
N ALA A 235 -6.22 -24.59 9.66
CA ALA A 235 -6.90 -25.24 10.78
C ALA A 235 -5.94 -25.60 11.93
N ASP A 236 -4.67 -25.82 11.64
CA ASP A 236 -3.58 -26.09 12.59
C ASP A 236 -3.11 -24.84 13.37
N GLY A 237 -3.63 -23.65 13.04
CA GLY A 237 -3.28 -22.37 13.66
C GLY A 237 -1.96 -21.80 13.15
N ARG A 238 -1.51 -22.24 11.97
CA ARG A 238 -0.33 -21.73 11.29
C ARG A 238 -0.74 -20.93 10.04
N LEU A 239 0.13 -20.04 9.62
CA LEU A 239 -0.02 -19.30 8.37
C LEU A 239 0.49 -20.15 7.20
N HIS A 240 -0.25 -20.14 6.11
CA HIS A 240 0.06 -20.86 4.88
C HIS A 240 -0.09 -19.93 3.69
N TYR A 241 0.69 -20.19 2.65
CA TYR A 241 0.53 -19.51 1.37
C TYR A 241 -0.19 -20.41 0.37
N THR A 242 -1.13 -19.86 -0.37
CA THR A 242 -1.89 -20.57 -1.41
C THR A 242 -2.05 -19.71 -2.65
N PRO A 243 -1.85 -20.27 -3.86
CA PRO A 243 -2.14 -19.56 -5.10
C PRO A 243 -3.66 -19.44 -5.38
N ASN A 244 -4.51 -20.15 -4.63
CA ASN A 244 -5.95 -20.19 -4.88
C ASN A 244 -6.72 -19.23 -3.94
N PRO A 245 -7.79 -18.60 -4.48
CA PRO A 245 -8.32 -18.68 -5.85
C PRO A 245 -7.49 -17.86 -6.86
N ILE A 246 -7.12 -18.47 -7.98
CA ILE A 246 -6.27 -17.85 -9.02
C ILE A 246 -6.98 -16.66 -9.69
N GLU A 247 -8.31 -16.71 -9.78
CA GLU A 247 -9.15 -15.70 -10.45
C GLU A 247 -9.26 -14.39 -9.67
N THR A 248 -8.80 -14.36 -8.43
CA THR A 248 -8.83 -13.14 -7.60
C THR A 248 -7.93 -12.07 -8.20
N PRO A 249 -8.45 -10.85 -8.47
CA PRO A 249 -7.68 -9.79 -9.11
C PRO A 249 -6.58 -9.20 -8.22
N TYR A 250 -6.64 -9.47 -6.92
CA TYR A 250 -5.67 -9.00 -5.92
C TYR A 250 -4.86 -10.17 -5.38
N ARG A 251 -3.53 -10.06 -5.39
CA ARG A 251 -2.62 -11.10 -4.89
C ARG A 251 -1.44 -10.45 -4.17
N PRO A 252 -1.36 -10.62 -2.85
CA PRO A 252 -2.27 -11.36 -1.96
C PRO A 252 -3.64 -10.68 -1.83
N SER A 253 -4.70 -11.45 -1.45
CA SER A 253 -6.05 -10.93 -1.21
C SER A 253 -6.36 -10.84 0.28
N VAL A 254 -6.97 -9.73 0.68
CA VAL A 254 -7.49 -9.51 2.04
C VAL A 254 -8.71 -10.38 2.32
N ASP A 255 -9.59 -10.54 1.31
CA ASP A 255 -10.76 -11.42 1.45
C ASP A 255 -10.34 -12.87 1.77
N VAL A 256 -9.27 -13.39 1.15
CA VAL A 256 -8.76 -14.75 1.42
C VAL A 256 -8.29 -14.89 2.87
N LEU A 257 -7.52 -13.92 3.38
CA LEU A 257 -7.13 -13.92 4.80
C LEU A 257 -8.37 -13.91 5.70
N PHE A 258 -9.29 -12.97 5.49
CA PHE A 258 -10.47 -12.81 6.34
C PHE A 258 -11.40 -14.03 6.30
N GLU A 259 -11.60 -14.62 5.12
CA GLU A 259 -12.35 -15.87 4.99
C GLU A 259 -11.66 -17.04 5.71
N SER A 260 -10.33 -17.12 5.68
CA SER A 260 -9.60 -18.14 6.43
C SER A 260 -9.81 -18.00 7.94
N LEU A 261 -9.78 -16.76 8.44
CA LEU A 261 -10.10 -16.46 9.85
C LEU A 261 -11.56 -16.80 10.17
N ALA A 262 -12.50 -16.51 9.28
CA ALA A 262 -13.92 -16.80 9.45
C ALA A 262 -14.23 -18.30 9.47
N ARG A 263 -13.44 -19.16 8.84
CA ARG A 263 -13.62 -20.62 8.89
C ARG A 263 -13.37 -21.23 10.26
N ARG A 264 -12.84 -20.49 11.25
CA ARG A 264 -12.49 -20.99 12.58
C ARG A 264 -13.66 -20.79 13.57
N PRO A 265 -14.39 -21.85 13.96
CA PRO A 265 -15.65 -21.72 14.69
C PRO A 265 -15.50 -21.22 16.13
N THR A 266 -14.33 -21.43 16.76
CA THR A 266 -14.09 -21.11 18.18
C THR A 266 -13.21 -19.87 18.37
N THR A 267 -12.76 -19.23 17.28
CA THR A 267 -11.87 -18.07 17.35
C THR A 267 -12.66 -16.80 17.05
N THR A 268 -12.58 -15.84 17.96
CA THR A 268 -13.06 -14.48 17.74
C THR A 268 -11.88 -13.51 17.80
N GLY A 269 -11.96 -12.43 17.06
CA GLY A 269 -10.88 -11.47 16.99
C GLY A 269 -11.37 -10.10 16.53
N VAL A 270 -10.41 -9.30 16.10
CA VAL A 270 -10.66 -8.00 15.47
C VAL A 270 -10.22 -8.09 14.01
N ALA A 271 -11.06 -7.62 13.10
CA ALA A 271 -10.70 -7.45 11.69
C ALA A 271 -10.79 -5.97 11.30
N VAL A 272 -9.72 -5.47 10.69
CA VAL A 272 -9.57 -4.06 10.33
C VAL A 272 -9.37 -3.94 8.83
N LEU A 273 -10.19 -3.12 8.17
CA LEU A 273 -10.06 -2.82 6.75
C LEU A 273 -9.70 -1.34 6.57
N LEU A 274 -8.48 -1.11 6.09
CA LEU A 274 -7.90 0.22 5.95
C LEU A 274 -8.05 0.76 4.52
N THR A 275 -7.55 1.97 4.33
CA THR A 275 -7.48 2.66 3.05
C THR A 275 -7.00 1.74 1.93
N GLY A 276 -7.63 1.83 0.78
CA GLY A 276 -7.28 1.04 -0.39
C GLY A 276 -8.29 1.19 -1.51
N MET A 277 -7.83 0.86 -2.72
CA MET A 277 -8.68 0.86 -3.90
C MET A 277 -9.40 -0.47 -4.06
N GLY A 278 -10.61 -0.43 -4.63
CA GLY A 278 -11.40 -1.62 -4.88
C GLY A 278 -12.30 -1.99 -3.72
N LYS A 279 -12.54 -3.29 -3.55
CA LYS A 279 -13.47 -3.85 -2.56
C LYS A 279 -12.91 -5.09 -1.85
N ASP A 280 -11.64 -5.44 -2.12
CA ASP A 280 -11.02 -6.59 -1.48
C ASP A 280 -11.03 -6.42 0.04
N GLY A 281 -11.36 -7.47 0.75
CA GLY A 281 -11.55 -7.47 2.19
C GLY A 281 -12.97 -7.14 2.67
N ALA A 282 -13.83 -6.54 1.82
CA ALA A 282 -15.19 -6.18 2.24
C ALA A 282 -16.08 -7.42 2.46
N THR A 283 -15.96 -8.43 1.61
CA THR A 283 -16.73 -9.69 1.71
C THR A 283 -16.26 -10.48 2.93
N GLY A 284 -14.95 -10.65 3.10
CA GLY A 284 -14.39 -11.36 4.25
C GLY A 284 -14.66 -10.62 5.56
N LEU A 285 -14.61 -9.28 5.58
CA LEU A 285 -14.98 -8.49 6.77
C LEU A 285 -16.44 -8.72 7.17
N LEU A 286 -17.38 -8.79 6.20
CA LEU A 286 -18.78 -9.12 6.45
C LEU A 286 -18.94 -10.55 6.97
N SER A 287 -18.21 -11.52 6.41
CA SER A 287 -18.19 -12.90 6.87
C SER A 287 -17.75 -13.01 8.33
N LEU A 288 -16.70 -12.27 8.71
CA LEU A 288 -16.21 -12.20 10.09
C LEU A 288 -17.23 -11.55 11.03
N ARG A 289 -17.86 -10.44 10.62
CA ARG A 289 -18.92 -9.78 11.40
C ARG A 289 -20.09 -10.74 11.69
N ASN A 290 -20.52 -11.50 10.69
CA ASN A 290 -21.60 -12.49 10.84
C ASN A 290 -21.23 -13.63 11.78
N ARG A 291 -19.95 -13.83 12.07
CA ARG A 291 -19.41 -14.80 13.02
C ARG A 291 -19.08 -14.19 14.39
N GLY A 292 -19.48 -12.95 14.64
CA GLY A 292 -19.31 -12.28 15.92
C GLY A 292 -17.94 -11.66 16.15
N TRP A 293 -17.12 -11.48 15.11
CA TRP A 293 -15.89 -10.73 15.19
C TRP A 293 -16.18 -9.24 15.33
N HIS A 294 -15.28 -8.54 16.02
CA HIS A 294 -15.28 -7.08 15.99
C HIS A 294 -14.67 -6.60 14.66
N THR A 295 -15.43 -5.86 13.88
CA THR A 295 -14.99 -5.39 12.56
C THR A 295 -14.88 -3.88 12.53
N ILE A 296 -13.76 -3.39 12.00
CA ILE A 296 -13.46 -1.96 11.89
C ILE A 296 -13.17 -1.64 10.43
N ALA A 297 -13.85 -0.65 9.88
CA ALA A 297 -13.52 -0.04 8.59
C ALA A 297 -13.01 1.37 8.83
N GLN A 298 -11.91 1.74 8.20
CA GLN A 298 -11.31 3.07 8.34
C GLN A 298 -12.28 4.16 7.86
N ASP A 299 -12.40 5.24 8.61
CA ASP A 299 -13.20 6.40 8.23
C ASP A 299 -12.71 7.03 6.93
N LYS A 300 -13.63 7.68 6.21
CA LYS A 300 -13.34 8.31 4.92
C LYS A 300 -12.28 9.41 5.02
N ALA A 301 -12.32 10.24 6.06
CA ALA A 301 -11.47 11.41 6.17
C ALA A 301 -9.96 11.10 6.20
N PRO A 302 -9.47 10.10 6.99
CA PRO A 302 -8.06 9.74 6.99
C PRO A 302 -7.65 8.80 5.84
N CYS A 303 -8.61 8.26 5.05
CA CYS A 303 -8.27 7.40 3.92
C CYS A 303 -7.60 8.20 2.80
N VAL A 304 -6.49 7.70 2.29
CA VAL A 304 -5.96 8.13 0.99
C VAL A 304 -6.94 7.73 -0.12
N VAL A 305 -7.48 6.50 -0.02
CA VAL A 305 -8.48 5.94 -0.93
C VAL A 305 -9.60 5.30 -0.14
N TYR A 306 -10.78 5.90 -0.17
CA TYR A 306 -11.98 5.33 0.44
C TYR A 306 -12.67 4.37 -0.53
N GLY A 307 -12.07 3.22 -0.78
CA GLY A 307 -12.57 2.15 -1.66
C GLY A 307 -12.86 0.88 -0.87
N MET A 308 -11.82 0.24 -0.34
CA MET A 308 -11.94 -0.99 0.46
C MET A 308 -12.79 -0.80 1.71
N PRO A 309 -12.66 0.27 2.51
CA PRO A 309 -13.45 0.47 3.73
C PRO A 309 -14.89 0.93 3.47
N LYS A 310 -15.24 1.29 2.24
CA LYS A 310 -16.56 1.80 1.86
C LYS A 310 -17.61 0.71 1.83
#